data_ad4ea221caf9df8b95d657534e57db22
#
_entry.id   ad4ea221caf9df8b95d657534e57db22
#
_cell.length_a   1.000
_cell.length_b   1.000
_cell.length_c   1.000
_cell.angle_alpha   90.00
_cell.angle_beta   90.00
_cell.angle_gamma   90.00
#
_symmetry.space_group_name_H-M   'P 1'
#
loop_
_entity.id
_entity.type
_entity.pdbx_description
1 polymer ?
#
loop_
_entity_poly.entity_id
_entity_poly.type
_entity_poly.pdbx_seq_one_letter_code
_entity_poly.pdbx_strand_id
1 'polypeptide(L)'
;MAADAGNAPRLSRALIVSSFVLPRAGGVEQFVDRAARLLRDQGWHVRVLACRPRADEAEADVTVPTRFVGPAGWPLPVGGWRSLWGEVGGADAVIVNGTRHLLPNVAAFAARLRGKRVLFVLHGSGAPFSTSSFFYHRVLGRLFERLVARPALRVSQPVSLSRVGVHGSRSRYDVEAAYVPFPLRELPPAPRIPLKLDEPLRIVWVGRLYGEKNPLAAVEVVELVRRRRVARLDIYGSGPLLDALEELARDRPWLVVLGARTWEEIQDVQGTAHLCLSTSLRDATQIAVLEPLARGVPVVSTRVGDAGGYYARRLRAFCVDPQDSEAAAEAILSLANSYDRYRERFAANAHELLRRHRDGARRLVAVLGSPTSPPRYGASAGPGRAELPVT
;
A
#
# COMPACT_ATOMS: atom_id res chain seq x y z
N MET A 1 11.46 30.40 47.40
CA MET A 1 10.50 29.82 46.41
C MET A 1 11.21 29.75 45.08
N ALA A 2 11.89 28.63 44.81
CA ALA A 2 12.46 28.36 43.49
C ALA A 2 11.38 27.61 42.68
N ALA A 3 10.89 28.24 41.60
CA ALA A 3 9.93 27.67 40.71
C ALA A 3 10.57 26.48 39.99
N ASP A 4 9.83 25.39 40.01
CA ASP A 4 10.11 24.09 39.34
C ASP A 4 10.14 24.30 37.81
N ALA A 5 11.31 24.59 37.28
CA ALA A 5 11.59 24.74 35.86
C ALA A 5 12.10 23.42 35.30
N GLY A 6 11.24 22.39 35.21
CA GLY A 6 11.79 21.12 34.77
C GLY A 6 10.79 19.99 34.56
N ASN A 7 9.81 20.13 33.72
CA ASN A 7 9.26 18.94 33.02
C ASN A 7 8.37 19.33 31.84
N ALA A 8 8.95 19.98 30.83
CA ALA A 8 8.33 19.98 29.53
C ALA A 8 8.28 18.50 29.07
N PRO A 9 7.13 17.96 28.64
CA PRO A 9 7.05 16.58 28.21
C PRO A 9 8.04 16.34 27.07
N ARG A 10 9.02 15.45 27.31
CA ARG A 10 10.04 15.10 26.31
C ARG A 10 9.33 14.54 25.09
N LEU A 11 9.37 15.27 23.98
CA LEU A 11 8.80 14.82 22.72
C LEU A 11 9.35 13.43 22.38
N SER A 12 8.47 12.46 22.19
CA SER A 12 8.86 11.12 21.75
C SER A 12 9.49 11.18 20.36
N ARG A 13 10.58 10.45 20.15
CA ARG A 13 11.35 10.44 18.90
C ARG A 13 11.11 9.14 18.16
N ALA A 14 10.66 9.20 16.91
CA ALA A 14 10.48 8.04 16.03
C ALA A 14 11.48 8.11 14.86
N LEU A 15 12.09 6.97 14.56
CA LEU A 15 12.87 6.77 13.34
C LEU A 15 12.11 5.83 12.41
N ILE A 16 11.83 6.26 11.18
CA ILE A 16 11.29 5.40 10.14
C ILE A 16 12.43 4.99 9.22
N VAL A 17 12.65 3.69 9.06
CA VAL A 17 13.69 3.15 8.18
C VAL A 17 13.04 2.41 7.01
N SER A 18 13.30 2.89 5.80
CA SER A 18 12.79 2.32 4.56
C SER A 18 13.89 2.22 3.50
N SER A 19 13.77 1.29 2.56
CA SER A 19 14.70 1.26 1.43
C SER A 19 14.36 2.30 0.36
N PHE A 20 13.10 2.66 0.25
CA PHE A 20 12.61 3.63 -0.70
C PHE A 20 11.66 4.62 -0.02
N VAL A 21 11.68 5.85 -0.52
CA VAL A 21 10.82 6.96 -0.11
C VAL A 21 10.35 7.72 -1.34
N LEU A 22 9.47 8.69 -1.17
CA LEU A 22 9.08 9.58 -2.25
C LEU A 22 10.31 10.33 -2.80
N PRO A 23 10.31 10.79 -4.07
CA PRO A 23 9.16 10.82 -5.00
C PRO A 23 8.90 9.51 -5.75
N ARG A 24 9.59 8.42 -5.43
CA ARG A 24 9.29 7.13 -6.05
C ARG A 24 7.84 6.72 -5.73
N ALA A 25 7.02 6.55 -6.77
CA ALA A 25 5.60 6.22 -6.60
C ALA A 25 5.39 4.75 -6.23
N GLY A 26 4.73 4.50 -5.09
CA GLY A 26 4.35 3.16 -4.64
C GLY A 26 3.68 3.18 -3.26
N GLY A 27 3.00 2.09 -2.90
CA GLY A 27 2.32 1.99 -1.60
C GLY A 27 3.27 1.95 -0.40
N VAL A 28 4.50 1.46 -0.61
CA VAL A 28 5.54 1.40 0.43
C VAL A 28 6.03 2.80 0.78
N GLU A 29 6.30 3.60 -0.24
CA GLU A 29 6.79 4.97 -0.12
C GLU A 29 5.69 5.90 0.44
N GLN A 30 4.46 5.75 -0.04
CA GLN A 30 3.30 6.48 0.49
C GLN A 30 3.05 6.16 1.97
N PHE A 31 3.28 4.92 2.41
CA PHE A 31 3.18 4.58 3.82
C PHE A 31 4.18 5.37 4.67
N VAL A 32 5.43 5.50 4.23
CA VAL A 32 6.47 6.25 4.96
C VAL A 32 6.05 7.70 5.15
N ASP A 33 5.64 8.38 4.07
CA ASP A 33 5.18 9.77 4.14
C ASP A 33 3.98 9.93 5.10
N ARG A 34 2.96 9.08 4.94
CA ARG A 34 1.75 9.16 5.75
C ARG A 34 1.98 8.83 7.22
N ALA A 35 2.79 7.81 7.50
CA ALA A 35 3.14 7.45 8.86
C ALA A 35 3.96 8.57 9.53
N ALA A 36 4.90 9.19 8.79
CA ALA A 36 5.68 10.31 9.30
C ALA A 36 4.80 11.52 9.62
N ARG A 37 3.90 11.92 8.71
CA ARG A 37 2.95 13.02 8.95
C ARG A 37 2.05 12.72 10.15
N LEU A 38 1.42 11.54 10.17
CA LEU A 38 0.55 11.13 11.26
C LEU A 38 1.22 11.22 12.62
N LEU A 39 2.46 10.76 12.74
CA LEU A 39 3.21 10.81 13.99
C LEU A 39 3.57 12.25 14.37
N ARG A 40 3.96 13.08 13.40
CA ARG A 40 4.24 14.51 13.63
C ARG A 40 3.00 15.24 14.13
N ASP A 41 1.84 14.96 13.55
CA ASP A 41 0.54 15.51 13.98
C ASP A 41 0.17 15.11 15.43
N GLN A 42 0.71 13.99 15.91
CA GLN A 42 0.57 13.53 17.30
C GLN A 42 1.71 14.00 18.21
N GLY A 43 2.52 14.96 17.77
CA GLY A 43 3.60 15.56 18.57
C GLY A 43 4.90 14.74 18.63
N TRP A 44 5.09 13.75 17.74
CA TRP A 44 6.35 13.03 17.66
C TRP A 44 7.37 13.79 16.82
N HIS A 45 8.62 13.78 17.26
CA HIS A 45 9.73 14.17 16.39
C HIS A 45 10.11 12.96 15.51
N VAL A 46 9.84 13.06 14.20
CA VAL A 46 10.02 11.94 13.26
C VAL A 46 11.17 12.23 12.31
N ARG A 47 12.12 11.28 12.22
CA ARG A 47 13.15 11.26 11.19
C ARG A 47 12.97 10.05 10.28
N VAL A 48 13.28 10.23 9.00
CA VAL A 48 13.23 9.19 7.99
C VAL A 48 14.63 8.89 7.48
N LEU A 49 15.03 7.61 7.54
CA LEU A 49 16.32 7.13 7.04
C LEU A 49 16.05 6.16 5.88
N ALA A 50 16.70 6.42 4.74
CA ALA A 50 16.49 5.63 3.52
C ALA A 50 17.79 5.32 2.78
N CYS A 51 17.72 4.38 1.85
CA CYS A 51 18.74 4.19 0.83
C CYS A 51 18.84 5.44 -0.05
N ARG A 52 20.05 5.85 -0.40
CA ARG A 52 20.26 6.95 -1.34
C ARG A 52 19.64 6.57 -2.70
N PRO A 53 18.74 7.38 -3.26
CA PRO A 53 18.14 7.11 -4.56
C PRO A 53 19.16 7.28 -5.70
N ARG A 54 18.79 6.87 -6.92
CA ARG A 54 19.62 7.11 -8.12
C ARG A 54 19.60 8.58 -8.57
N ALA A 55 18.47 9.27 -8.34
CA ALA A 55 18.33 10.71 -8.53
C ALA A 55 18.42 11.40 -7.15
N ASP A 56 18.92 12.64 -7.10
CA ASP A 56 19.21 13.35 -5.84
C ASP A 56 17.98 13.77 -5.01
N GLU A 57 16.79 13.46 -5.48
CA GLU A 57 15.52 13.80 -4.83
C GLU A 57 15.04 12.66 -3.95
N ALA A 58 15.37 12.68 -2.67
CA ALA A 58 14.77 11.78 -1.69
C ALA A 58 14.15 12.58 -0.57
N GLU A 59 12.89 12.34 -0.26
CA GLU A 59 12.21 12.86 0.93
C GLU A 59 12.62 12.07 2.18
N ALA A 60 13.92 12.07 2.48
CA ALA A 60 14.51 11.44 3.65
C ALA A 60 15.44 12.42 4.39
N ASP A 61 15.35 12.42 5.73
CA ASP A 61 16.22 13.25 6.58
C ASP A 61 17.67 12.74 6.59
N VAL A 62 17.85 11.43 6.37
CA VAL A 62 19.14 10.76 6.30
C VAL A 62 19.15 9.73 5.19
N THR A 63 20.17 9.76 4.35
CA THR A 63 20.38 8.73 3.33
C THR A 63 21.65 7.94 3.58
N VAL A 64 21.61 6.63 3.32
CA VAL A 64 22.79 5.77 3.36
C VAL A 64 23.34 5.49 1.97
N PRO A 65 24.66 5.47 1.77
CA PRO A 65 25.28 5.14 0.49
C PRO A 65 24.77 3.80 -0.01
N THR A 66 24.33 3.76 -1.26
CA THR A 66 23.59 2.62 -1.82
C THR A 66 24.09 2.28 -3.21
N ARG A 67 24.33 0.98 -3.46
CA ARG A 67 24.56 0.42 -4.78
C ARG A 67 23.33 -0.35 -5.21
N PHE A 68 22.89 -0.13 -6.44
CA PHE A 68 21.76 -0.87 -7.01
C PHE A 68 22.29 -2.07 -7.78
N VAL A 69 21.84 -3.27 -7.44
CA VAL A 69 22.33 -4.52 -8.01
C VAL A 69 21.22 -5.31 -8.72
N GLY A 70 21.61 -6.01 -9.77
CA GLY A 70 20.70 -6.82 -10.57
C GLY A 70 19.73 -6.02 -11.45
N PRO A 71 19.01 -6.70 -12.36
CA PRO A 71 18.09 -6.06 -13.31
C PRO A 71 16.88 -5.41 -12.62
N ALA A 72 16.50 -5.89 -11.44
CA ALA A 72 15.43 -5.30 -10.63
C ALA A 72 15.88 -4.05 -9.84
N GLY A 73 17.16 -3.67 -9.92
CA GLY A 73 17.69 -2.50 -9.21
C GLY A 73 17.57 -2.64 -7.68
N TRP A 74 18.03 -3.76 -7.11
CA TRP A 74 17.95 -3.99 -5.67
C TRP A 74 18.88 -3.04 -4.89
N PRO A 75 18.37 -2.29 -3.90
CA PRO A 75 19.19 -1.38 -3.13
C PRO A 75 20.03 -2.17 -2.11
N LEU A 76 21.34 -2.11 -2.28
CA LEU A 76 22.32 -2.67 -1.36
C LEU A 76 23.04 -1.53 -0.66
N PRO A 77 22.85 -1.31 0.65
CA PRO A 77 23.63 -0.34 1.41
C PRO A 77 25.11 -0.74 1.43
N VAL A 78 25.98 0.15 0.99
CA VAL A 78 27.44 -0.06 0.95
C VAL A 78 28.17 0.73 2.03
N GLY A 79 27.44 1.48 2.87
CA GLY A 79 27.98 2.29 3.94
C GLY A 79 26.87 2.94 4.78
N GLY A 80 27.25 3.94 5.59
CA GLY A 80 26.30 4.69 6.42
C GLY A 80 25.87 3.96 7.70
N TRP A 81 26.53 2.88 8.08
CA TRP A 81 26.19 2.07 9.27
C TRP A 81 26.36 2.84 10.57
N ARG A 82 27.34 3.76 10.64
CA ARG A 82 27.51 4.67 11.80
C ARG A 82 26.33 5.63 11.92
N SER A 83 25.84 6.18 10.80
CA SER A 83 24.67 7.06 10.79
C SER A 83 23.43 6.28 11.23
N LEU A 84 23.18 5.08 10.66
CA LEU A 84 22.08 4.22 11.10
C LEU A 84 22.15 3.95 12.61
N TRP A 85 23.33 3.59 13.12
CA TRP A 85 23.53 3.31 14.55
C TRP A 85 23.27 4.53 15.43
N GLY A 86 23.71 5.72 15.00
CA GLY A 86 23.46 6.99 15.69
C GLY A 86 21.97 7.36 15.72
N GLU A 87 21.30 7.29 14.55
CA GLU A 87 19.86 7.60 14.43
C GLU A 87 19.01 6.65 15.28
N VAL A 88 19.30 5.35 15.23
CA VAL A 88 18.65 4.36 16.08
C VAL A 88 18.88 4.67 17.57
N GLY A 89 20.09 5.10 17.94
CA GLY A 89 20.41 5.49 19.33
C GLY A 89 19.59 6.68 19.82
N GLY A 90 19.36 7.65 18.95
CA GLY A 90 18.60 8.87 19.24
C GLY A 90 17.08 8.70 19.27
N ALA A 91 16.55 7.59 18.75
CA ALA A 91 15.13 7.31 18.69
C ALA A 91 14.63 6.61 19.98
N ASP A 92 13.36 6.80 20.30
CA ASP A 92 12.64 6.06 21.35
C ASP A 92 11.92 4.83 20.73
N ALA A 93 11.50 4.96 19.47
CA ALA A 93 10.88 3.89 18.70
C ALA A 93 11.40 3.89 17.25
N VAL A 94 11.51 2.69 16.66
CA VAL A 94 11.97 2.51 15.27
C VAL A 94 10.88 1.78 14.49
N ILE A 95 10.43 2.38 13.41
CA ILE A 95 9.51 1.78 12.44
C ILE A 95 10.34 1.29 11.26
N VAL A 96 10.30 -0.01 11.04
CA VAL A 96 11.04 -0.67 9.96
C VAL A 96 10.07 -1.02 8.85
N ASN A 97 10.30 -0.51 7.65
CA ASN A 97 9.36 -0.57 6.55
C ASN A 97 9.79 -1.55 5.45
N GLY A 98 9.14 -2.72 5.43
CA GLY A 98 9.32 -3.76 4.41
C GLY A 98 10.40 -4.80 4.73
N THR A 99 10.15 -6.05 4.35
CA THR A 99 10.97 -7.23 4.68
C THR A 99 12.04 -7.57 3.64
N ARG A 100 11.89 -7.07 2.41
CA ARG A 100 12.63 -7.56 1.25
C ARG A 100 14.06 -7.03 1.10
N HIS A 101 14.41 -5.96 1.79
CA HIS A 101 15.67 -5.26 1.61
C HIS A 101 16.53 -5.32 2.86
N LEU A 102 17.85 -5.18 2.70
CA LEU A 102 18.81 -5.34 3.79
C LEU A 102 18.67 -4.24 4.85
N LEU A 103 18.57 -2.97 4.43
CA LEU A 103 18.58 -1.82 5.34
C LEU A 103 17.52 -1.89 6.44
N PRO A 104 16.21 -2.12 6.14
CA PRO A 104 15.19 -2.25 7.16
C PRO A 104 15.48 -3.38 8.16
N ASN A 105 15.93 -4.54 7.66
CA ASN A 105 16.20 -5.69 8.52
C ASN A 105 17.39 -5.44 9.47
N VAL A 106 18.47 -4.82 8.98
CA VAL A 106 19.62 -4.44 9.83
C VAL A 106 19.20 -3.40 10.86
N ALA A 107 18.34 -2.45 10.49
CA ALA A 107 17.80 -1.46 11.42
C ALA A 107 17.00 -2.11 12.56
N ALA A 108 16.23 -3.17 12.28
CA ALA A 108 15.51 -3.92 13.31
C ALA A 108 16.47 -4.53 14.34
N PHE A 109 17.55 -5.17 13.89
CA PHE A 109 18.57 -5.70 14.78
C PHE A 109 19.31 -4.61 15.58
N ALA A 110 19.72 -3.52 14.92
CA ALA A 110 20.38 -2.40 15.57
C ALA A 110 19.49 -1.79 16.66
N ALA A 111 18.20 -1.61 16.37
CA ALA A 111 17.23 -1.10 17.32
C ALA A 111 17.01 -2.07 18.51
N ARG A 112 16.94 -3.35 18.25
CA ARG A 112 16.82 -4.38 19.31
C ARG A 112 18.05 -4.41 20.21
N LEU A 113 19.26 -4.35 19.63
CA LEU A 113 20.53 -4.28 20.39
C LEU A 113 20.64 -3.01 21.25
N ARG A 114 20.01 -1.93 20.81
CA ARG A 114 19.92 -0.65 21.56
C ARG A 114 18.74 -0.60 22.53
N GLY A 115 18.03 -1.70 22.75
CA GLY A 115 16.86 -1.74 23.63
C GLY A 115 15.67 -0.87 23.16
N LYS A 116 15.64 -0.51 21.86
CA LYS A 116 14.58 0.33 21.31
C LYS A 116 13.35 -0.51 20.93
N ARG A 117 12.19 0.14 20.96
CA ARG A 117 10.96 -0.46 20.41
C ARG A 117 11.06 -0.55 18.89
N VAL A 118 10.70 -1.72 18.34
CA VAL A 118 10.78 -1.95 16.90
C VAL A 118 9.42 -2.40 16.39
N LEU A 119 8.83 -1.57 15.54
CA LEU A 119 7.63 -1.90 14.78
C LEU A 119 8.03 -2.31 13.36
N PHE A 120 7.73 -3.54 12.96
CA PHE A 120 8.07 -4.04 11.64
C PHE A 120 6.84 -4.09 10.74
N VAL A 121 6.79 -3.25 9.71
CA VAL A 121 5.64 -3.08 8.83
C VAL A 121 5.70 -4.02 7.64
N LEU A 122 4.70 -4.86 7.51
CA LEU A 122 4.51 -5.80 6.40
C LEU A 122 3.56 -5.21 5.36
N HIS A 123 4.06 -5.02 4.15
CA HIS A 123 3.26 -4.58 3.01
C HIS A 123 2.65 -5.78 2.27
N GLY A 124 1.67 -6.42 2.88
CA GLY A 124 0.94 -7.53 2.31
C GLY A 124 1.67 -8.87 2.34
N SER A 125 1.05 -9.89 1.76
CA SER A 125 1.60 -11.24 1.65
C SER A 125 2.85 -11.33 0.77
N GLY A 126 3.19 -10.27 0.04
CA GLY A 126 4.28 -10.20 -0.94
C GLY A 126 4.40 -11.49 -1.77
N ALA A 127 4.45 -11.44 -3.09
CA ALA A 127 4.76 -12.67 -3.83
C ALA A 127 6.05 -13.26 -3.25
N PRO A 128 6.08 -14.56 -2.89
CA PRO A 128 7.31 -15.16 -2.40
C PRO A 128 8.42 -14.95 -3.43
N PHE A 129 9.67 -14.85 -3.00
CA PHE A 129 10.80 -14.84 -3.94
C PHE A 129 10.76 -16.08 -4.87
N SER A 130 10.08 -17.15 -4.44
CA SER A 130 9.82 -18.34 -5.25
C SER A 130 9.03 -18.08 -6.54
N THR A 131 8.31 -16.98 -6.65
CA THR A 131 7.55 -16.61 -7.87
C THR A 131 8.35 -15.71 -8.82
N SER A 132 9.60 -15.36 -8.49
CA SER A 132 10.48 -14.65 -9.41
C SER A 132 10.83 -15.52 -10.61
N SER A 133 10.84 -14.91 -11.81
CA SER A 133 11.27 -15.58 -13.05
C SER A 133 12.76 -15.96 -13.02
N PHE A 134 13.56 -15.34 -12.18
CA PHE A 134 14.99 -15.61 -12.08
C PHE A 134 15.31 -16.62 -10.98
N PHE A 135 15.95 -17.72 -11.36
CA PHE A 135 16.29 -18.82 -10.45
C PHE A 135 17.11 -18.36 -9.22
N TYR A 136 18.12 -17.51 -9.44
CA TYR A 136 18.94 -16.98 -8.35
C TYR A 136 18.15 -16.14 -7.35
N HIS A 137 17.15 -15.35 -7.80
CA HIS A 137 16.24 -14.62 -6.90
C HIS A 137 15.41 -15.56 -6.04
N ARG A 138 15.02 -16.72 -6.58
CA ARG A 138 14.27 -17.73 -5.81
C ARG A 138 15.11 -18.35 -4.71
N VAL A 139 16.36 -18.69 -5.00
CA VAL A 139 17.26 -19.35 -4.03
C VAL A 139 17.76 -18.35 -3.00
N LEU A 140 18.42 -17.27 -3.44
CA LEU A 140 18.98 -16.25 -2.55
C LEU A 140 17.88 -15.52 -1.76
N GLY A 141 16.72 -15.29 -2.38
CA GLY A 141 15.60 -14.68 -1.72
C GLY A 141 15.03 -15.52 -0.58
N ARG A 142 14.91 -16.86 -0.76
CA ARG A 142 14.50 -17.76 0.33
C ARG A 142 15.53 -17.82 1.45
N LEU A 143 16.81 -17.82 1.10
CA LEU A 143 17.90 -17.79 2.07
C LEU A 143 17.86 -16.49 2.88
N PHE A 144 17.69 -15.35 2.19
CA PHE A 144 17.54 -14.06 2.84
C PHE A 144 16.30 -14.03 3.75
N GLU A 145 15.15 -14.53 3.31
CA GLU A 145 13.95 -14.61 4.15
C GLU A 145 14.21 -15.46 5.41
N ARG A 146 14.89 -16.59 5.27
CA ARG A 146 15.15 -17.52 6.39
C ARG A 146 16.18 -16.95 7.36
N LEU A 147 17.28 -16.38 6.86
CA LEU A 147 18.44 -16.00 7.68
C LEU A 147 18.38 -14.53 8.15
N VAL A 148 17.65 -13.67 7.47
CA VAL A 148 17.63 -12.24 7.76
C VAL A 148 16.22 -11.76 8.13
N ALA A 149 15.23 -11.92 7.25
CA ALA A 149 13.92 -11.32 7.45
C ALA A 149 13.14 -11.98 8.61
N ARG A 150 13.14 -13.31 8.71
CA ARG A 150 12.46 -14.02 9.82
C ARG A 150 13.06 -13.66 11.19
N PRO A 151 14.38 -13.71 11.41
CA PRO A 151 14.97 -13.27 12.66
C PRO A 151 14.68 -11.79 12.98
N ALA A 152 14.74 -10.90 11.98
CA ALA A 152 14.42 -9.49 12.19
C ALA A 152 12.96 -9.27 12.62
N LEU A 153 12.02 -10.00 12.03
CA LEU A 153 10.60 -9.99 12.44
C LEU A 153 10.43 -10.53 13.86
N ARG A 154 11.15 -11.58 14.26
CA ARG A 154 11.05 -12.17 15.59
C ARG A 154 11.57 -11.27 16.71
N VAL A 155 12.50 -10.37 16.43
CA VAL A 155 13.00 -9.40 17.43
C VAL A 155 12.20 -8.10 17.43
N SER A 156 11.17 -7.99 16.59
CA SER A 156 10.34 -6.82 16.38
C SER A 156 8.88 -7.10 16.75
N GLN A 157 8.05 -6.06 16.78
CA GLN A 157 6.61 -6.18 16.80
C GLN A 157 6.08 -6.09 15.35
N PRO A 158 5.71 -7.20 14.71
CA PRO A 158 5.23 -7.18 13.34
C PRO A 158 3.81 -6.62 13.25
N VAL A 159 3.58 -5.75 12.28
CA VAL A 159 2.26 -5.25 11.91
C VAL A 159 2.04 -5.42 10.42
N SER A 160 0.82 -5.69 10.02
CA SER A 160 0.43 -5.76 8.61
C SER A 160 -0.64 -4.74 8.29
N LEU A 161 -0.48 -4.09 7.12
CA LEU A 161 -1.41 -3.10 6.61
C LEU A 161 -2.63 -3.73 5.92
N SER A 162 -2.68 -5.05 5.85
CA SER A 162 -3.78 -5.82 5.27
C SER A 162 -4.08 -7.07 6.10
N ARG A 163 -5.34 -7.51 6.08
CA ARG A 163 -5.75 -8.78 6.73
C ARG A 163 -5.13 -9.98 6.05
N VAL A 164 -5.03 -9.95 4.71
CA VAL A 164 -4.34 -10.99 3.94
C VAL A 164 -2.88 -11.08 4.36
N GLY A 165 -2.22 -9.94 4.62
CA GLY A 165 -0.85 -9.90 5.13
C GLY A 165 -0.72 -10.44 6.56
N VAL A 166 -1.72 -10.30 7.43
CA VAL A 166 -1.75 -10.95 8.75
C VAL A 166 -1.73 -12.47 8.62
N HIS A 167 -2.59 -13.04 7.75
CA HIS A 167 -2.57 -14.48 7.49
C HIS A 167 -1.25 -14.94 6.85
N GLY A 168 -0.76 -14.16 5.88
CA GLY A 168 0.53 -14.45 5.23
C GLY A 168 1.73 -14.37 6.17
N SER A 169 1.68 -13.57 7.24
CA SER A 169 2.77 -13.49 8.21
C SER A 169 2.94 -14.78 9.00
N ARG A 170 1.85 -15.43 9.38
CA ARG A 170 1.88 -16.74 10.06
C ARG A 170 2.44 -17.82 9.14
N SER A 171 1.87 -17.98 7.93
CA SER A 171 2.24 -19.05 7.02
C SER A 171 3.67 -18.91 6.48
N ARG A 172 4.14 -17.69 6.26
CA ARG A 172 5.43 -17.44 5.61
C ARG A 172 6.59 -17.23 6.58
N TYR A 173 6.34 -16.48 7.64
CA TYR A 173 7.41 -16.04 8.55
C TYR A 173 7.31 -16.68 9.94
N ASP A 174 6.24 -17.41 10.20
CA ASP A 174 5.95 -17.98 11.52
C ASP A 174 5.95 -16.89 12.62
N VAL A 175 5.28 -15.77 12.31
CA VAL A 175 5.07 -14.66 13.24
C VAL A 175 3.64 -14.19 13.18
N GLU A 176 3.14 -13.67 14.31
CA GLU A 176 1.81 -13.08 14.41
C GLU A 176 1.90 -11.57 14.24
N ALA A 177 1.41 -11.06 13.10
CA ALA A 177 1.36 -9.62 12.85
C ALA A 177 0.03 -9.04 13.32
N ALA A 178 0.08 -7.91 14.02
CA ALA A 178 -1.12 -7.15 14.32
C ALA A 178 -1.66 -6.45 13.07
N TYR A 179 -2.97 -6.40 12.91
CA TYR A 179 -3.59 -5.64 11.82
C TYR A 179 -3.64 -4.15 12.16
N VAL A 180 -3.00 -3.35 11.33
CA VAL A 180 -3.06 -1.88 11.34
C VAL A 180 -3.49 -1.42 9.95
N PRO A 181 -4.71 -0.92 9.75
CA PRO A 181 -5.13 -0.43 8.44
C PRO A 181 -4.17 0.63 7.88
N PHE A 182 -3.98 0.61 6.57
CA PHE A 182 -3.15 1.61 5.89
C PHE A 182 -3.64 3.02 6.21
N PRO A 183 -2.79 3.95 6.68
CA PRO A 183 -3.22 5.31 6.98
C PRO A 183 -3.61 6.03 5.69
N LEU A 184 -4.88 6.37 5.54
CA LEU A 184 -5.38 7.20 4.45
C LEU A 184 -5.22 8.67 4.82
N ARG A 185 -4.85 9.49 3.84
CA ARG A 185 -4.91 10.94 3.96
C ARG A 185 -6.37 11.37 3.84
N GLU A 186 -6.84 12.20 4.77
CA GLU A 186 -8.20 12.72 4.70
C GLU A 186 -8.30 13.74 3.55
N LEU A 187 -9.24 13.49 2.68
CA LEU A 187 -9.62 14.34 1.58
C LEU A 187 -11.13 14.61 1.65
N PRO A 188 -11.58 15.75 1.18
CA PRO A 188 -13.01 15.99 1.04
C PRO A 188 -13.64 14.94 0.10
N PRO A 189 -14.93 14.66 0.25
CA PRO A 189 -15.67 13.86 -0.71
C PRO A 189 -15.45 14.40 -2.13
N ALA A 190 -15.33 13.51 -3.09
CA ALA A 190 -15.21 13.90 -4.48
C ALA A 190 -16.50 14.58 -4.97
N PRO A 191 -16.40 15.59 -5.84
CA PRO A 191 -17.58 16.25 -6.41
C PRO A 191 -18.49 15.25 -7.12
N ARG A 192 -19.77 15.49 -7.12
CA ARG A 192 -20.72 14.73 -7.94
C ARG A 192 -20.53 15.13 -9.39
N ILE A 193 -20.12 14.19 -10.21
CA ILE A 193 -20.02 14.38 -11.65
C ILE A 193 -21.24 13.70 -12.28
N PRO A 194 -22.17 14.44 -12.89
CA PRO A 194 -23.32 13.83 -13.55
C PRO A 194 -22.87 12.99 -14.74
N LEU A 195 -23.52 11.87 -14.95
CA LEU A 195 -23.30 11.02 -16.12
C LEU A 195 -24.47 11.22 -17.11
N LYS A 196 -24.20 11.93 -18.20
CA LYS A 196 -25.17 12.12 -19.28
C LYS A 196 -25.11 10.95 -20.28
N LEU A 197 -26.21 10.71 -20.98
CA LEU A 197 -26.29 9.58 -21.92
C LEU A 197 -25.43 9.76 -23.17
N ASP A 198 -25.26 10.99 -23.61
CA ASP A 198 -24.48 11.41 -24.78
C ASP A 198 -23.00 11.64 -24.50
N GLU A 199 -22.60 11.67 -23.22
CA GLU A 199 -21.21 11.83 -22.83
C GLU A 199 -20.52 10.49 -22.61
N PRO A 200 -19.21 10.37 -22.96
CA PRO A 200 -18.42 9.18 -22.68
C PRO A 200 -18.33 8.90 -21.17
N LEU A 201 -18.56 7.65 -20.79
CA LEU A 201 -18.27 7.19 -19.44
C LEU A 201 -16.76 7.31 -19.17
N ARG A 202 -16.37 8.20 -18.26
CA ARG A 202 -14.96 8.44 -17.92
C ARG A 202 -14.49 7.43 -16.89
N ILE A 203 -13.59 6.54 -17.30
CA ILE A 203 -13.00 5.47 -16.51
C ILE A 203 -11.53 5.81 -16.27
N VAL A 204 -11.09 5.78 -15.02
CA VAL A 204 -9.70 6.02 -14.64
C VAL A 204 -9.09 4.75 -14.07
N TRP A 205 -7.92 4.38 -14.58
CA TRP A 205 -7.09 3.32 -14.02
C TRP A 205 -5.77 3.91 -13.51
N VAL A 206 -5.38 3.55 -12.27
CA VAL A 206 -4.16 4.06 -11.65
C VAL A 206 -3.35 2.90 -11.08
N GLY A 207 -2.07 2.83 -11.42
CA GLY A 207 -1.20 1.81 -10.85
C GLY A 207 0.15 1.70 -11.55
N ARG A 208 1.04 0.89 -10.99
CA ARG A 208 2.28 0.52 -11.67
C ARG A 208 1.95 -0.32 -12.89
N LEU A 209 2.55 -0.03 -14.04
CA LEU A 209 2.31 -0.74 -15.29
C LEU A 209 3.10 -2.06 -15.35
N TYR A 210 2.75 -2.98 -14.43
CA TYR A 210 3.33 -4.32 -14.30
C TYR A 210 2.24 -5.39 -14.47
N GLY A 211 2.64 -6.58 -14.89
CA GLY A 211 1.72 -7.71 -15.10
C GLY A 211 0.85 -8.04 -13.88
N GLU A 212 1.35 -7.84 -12.66
CA GLU A 212 0.58 -8.06 -11.43
C GLU A 212 -0.59 -7.08 -11.25
N LYS A 213 -0.50 -5.88 -11.84
CA LYS A 213 -1.56 -4.86 -11.83
C LYS A 213 -2.49 -4.98 -13.05
N ASN A 214 -2.04 -5.70 -14.05
CA ASN A 214 -2.80 -6.09 -15.24
C ASN A 214 -3.53 -4.93 -15.96
N PRO A 215 -2.81 -3.84 -16.34
CA PRO A 215 -3.43 -2.73 -17.04
C PRO A 215 -4.00 -3.12 -18.42
N LEU A 216 -3.49 -4.18 -19.04
CA LEU A 216 -3.99 -4.67 -20.33
C LEU A 216 -5.41 -5.18 -20.22
N ALA A 217 -5.77 -5.86 -19.13
CA ALA A 217 -7.16 -6.27 -18.88
C ALA A 217 -8.10 -5.06 -18.70
N ALA A 218 -7.61 -3.90 -18.25
CA ALA A 218 -8.45 -2.71 -18.21
C ALA A 218 -8.84 -2.23 -19.61
N VAL A 219 -7.94 -2.37 -20.59
CA VAL A 219 -8.24 -2.09 -22.02
C VAL A 219 -9.32 -3.05 -22.52
N GLU A 220 -9.14 -4.36 -22.29
CA GLU A 220 -10.11 -5.39 -22.66
C GLU A 220 -11.50 -5.14 -22.04
N VAL A 221 -11.59 -4.88 -20.74
CA VAL A 221 -12.82 -4.55 -20.04
C VAL A 221 -13.53 -3.36 -20.68
N VAL A 222 -12.79 -2.30 -20.99
CA VAL A 222 -13.40 -1.11 -21.60
C VAL A 222 -13.80 -1.35 -23.06
N GLU A 223 -13.09 -2.19 -23.80
CA GLU A 223 -13.55 -2.63 -25.14
C GLU A 223 -14.91 -3.36 -25.06
N LEU A 224 -15.10 -4.24 -24.06
CA LEU A 224 -16.39 -4.90 -23.82
C LEU A 224 -17.50 -3.90 -23.45
N VAL A 225 -17.20 -2.93 -22.58
CA VAL A 225 -18.14 -1.85 -22.23
C VAL A 225 -18.54 -1.06 -23.47
N ARG A 226 -17.58 -0.74 -24.35
CA ARG A 226 -17.80 0.07 -25.55
C ARG A 226 -18.70 -0.57 -26.61
N ARG A 227 -18.89 -1.87 -26.57
CA ARG A 227 -19.91 -2.55 -27.42
C ARG A 227 -21.33 -2.09 -27.13
N ARG A 228 -21.57 -1.52 -25.94
CA ARG A 228 -22.91 -1.16 -25.45
C ARG A 228 -23.04 0.30 -24.99
N ARG A 229 -21.93 0.98 -24.66
CA ARG A 229 -21.91 2.36 -24.18
C ARG A 229 -20.61 3.06 -24.54
N VAL A 230 -20.69 4.33 -24.99
CA VAL A 230 -19.50 5.13 -25.23
C VAL A 230 -18.72 5.31 -23.91
N ALA A 231 -17.45 4.97 -23.93
CA ALA A 231 -16.57 5.05 -22.77
C ALA A 231 -15.16 5.49 -23.17
N ARG A 232 -14.46 6.14 -22.25
CA ARG A 232 -13.05 6.54 -22.35
C ARG A 232 -12.29 5.95 -21.14
N LEU A 233 -11.08 5.45 -21.41
CA LEU A 233 -10.17 4.93 -20.40
C LEU A 233 -8.91 5.81 -20.34
N ASP A 234 -8.64 6.39 -19.19
CA ASP A 234 -7.42 7.12 -18.88
C ASP A 234 -6.56 6.27 -17.94
N ILE A 235 -5.33 5.91 -18.38
CA ILE A 235 -4.38 5.07 -17.63
C ILE A 235 -3.24 5.95 -17.11
N TYR A 236 -3.03 5.89 -15.79
CA TYR A 236 -1.97 6.62 -15.09
C TYR A 236 -0.99 5.66 -14.43
N GLY A 237 0.29 5.84 -14.68
CA GLY A 237 1.35 5.07 -14.06
C GLY A 237 2.59 4.91 -14.93
N SER A 238 3.56 4.19 -14.40
CA SER A 238 4.79 3.84 -15.11
C SER A 238 5.17 2.38 -14.87
N GLY A 239 5.92 1.81 -15.78
CA GLY A 239 6.39 0.43 -15.69
C GLY A 239 6.66 -0.21 -17.05
N PRO A 240 7.10 -1.46 -17.07
CA PRO A 240 7.51 -2.16 -18.29
C PRO A 240 6.43 -2.35 -19.35
N LEU A 241 5.15 -2.17 -19.00
CA LEU A 241 4.03 -2.29 -19.95
C LEU A 241 3.64 -0.94 -20.59
N LEU A 242 4.41 0.14 -20.35
CA LEU A 242 4.10 1.46 -20.91
C LEU A 242 4.06 1.43 -22.43
N ASP A 243 5.13 0.98 -23.06
CA ASP A 243 5.25 0.95 -24.52
C ASP A 243 4.13 0.12 -25.18
N ALA A 244 3.79 -1.02 -24.57
CA ALA A 244 2.70 -1.89 -25.06
C ALA A 244 1.32 -1.20 -24.97
N LEU A 245 1.09 -0.40 -23.91
CA LEU A 245 -0.15 0.37 -23.75
C LEU A 245 -0.21 1.54 -24.71
N GLU A 246 0.89 2.24 -24.94
CA GLU A 246 0.99 3.33 -25.92
C GLU A 246 0.77 2.81 -27.35
N GLU A 247 1.29 1.63 -27.68
CA GLU A 247 1.04 0.97 -28.96
C GLU A 247 -0.45 0.67 -29.14
N LEU A 248 -1.11 0.10 -28.11
CA LEU A 248 -2.55 -0.16 -28.13
C LEU A 248 -3.38 1.14 -28.27
N ALA A 249 -2.89 2.25 -27.74
CA ALA A 249 -3.60 3.52 -27.77
C ALA A 249 -3.58 4.18 -29.17
N ARG A 250 -2.62 3.86 -30.05
CA ARG A 250 -2.50 4.46 -31.40
C ARG A 250 -3.78 4.33 -32.23
N ASP A 251 -4.40 3.16 -32.19
CA ASP A 251 -5.62 2.85 -32.96
C ASP A 251 -6.89 2.97 -32.12
N ARG A 252 -6.79 3.47 -30.88
CA ARG A 252 -7.89 3.55 -29.90
C ARG A 252 -8.03 4.96 -29.32
N PRO A 253 -8.74 5.88 -29.98
CA PRO A 253 -8.85 7.28 -29.52
C PRO A 253 -9.54 7.42 -28.14
N TRP A 254 -10.17 6.37 -27.67
CA TRP A 254 -10.80 6.29 -26.35
C TRP A 254 -9.85 5.82 -25.24
N LEU A 255 -8.68 5.33 -25.57
CA LEU A 255 -7.62 4.92 -24.64
C LEU A 255 -6.53 5.99 -24.60
N VAL A 256 -6.28 6.53 -23.40
CA VAL A 256 -5.24 7.54 -23.22
C VAL A 256 -4.28 7.09 -22.13
N VAL A 257 -3.00 6.99 -22.47
CA VAL A 257 -1.92 6.63 -21.56
C VAL A 257 -1.18 7.88 -21.14
N LEU A 258 -1.23 8.23 -19.85
CA LEU A 258 -0.86 9.56 -19.36
C LEU A 258 0.42 9.56 -18.49
N GLY A 259 1.05 8.37 -18.34
CA GLY A 259 2.28 8.24 -17.56
C GLY A 259 2.10 8.45 -16.06
N ALA A 260 3.20 8.55 -15.34
CA ALA A 260 3.18 8.81 -13.90
C ALA A 260 2.75 10.25 -13.60
N ARG A 261 2.03 10.43 -12.49
CA ARG A 261 1.57 11.73 -11.99
C ARG A 261 1.83 11.82 -10.49
N THR A 262 1.83 13.04 -9.97
CA THR A 262 1.88 13.30 -8.54
C THR A 262 0.63 12.74 -7.84
N TRP A 263 0.72 12.57 -6.53
CA TRP A 263 -0.44 12.09 -5.76
C TRP A 263 -1.62 13.05 -5.85
N GLU A 264 -1.37 14.35 -5.81
CA GLU A 264 -2.36 15.41 -5.92
C GLU A 264 -3.10 15.35 -7.28
N GLU A 265 -2.37 15.26 -8.38
CA GLU A 265 -2.95 15.09 -9.72
C GLU A 265 -3.80 13.82 -9.82
N ILE A 266 -3.34 12.71 -9.23
CA ILE A 266 -4.11 11.45 -9.20
C ILE A 266 -5.41 11.63 -8.41
N GLN A 267 -5.38 12.36 -7.29
CA GLN A 267 -6.60 12.63 -6.53
C GLN A 267 -7.61 13.46 -7.33
N ASP A 268 -7.14 14.43 -8.11
CA ASP A 268 -7.99 15.27 -8.95
C ASP A 268 -8.63 14.46 -10.08
N VAL A 269 -7.85 13.66 -10.80
CA VAL A 269 -8.40 12.86 -11.91
C VAL A 269 -9.33 11.75 -11.41
N GLN A 270 -9.04 11.12 -10.29
CA GLN A 270 -9.97 10.16 -9.66
C GLN A 270 -11.25 10.86 -9.19
N GLY A 271 -11.14 12.07 -8.64
CA GLY A 271 -12.29 12.85 -8.18
C GLY A 271 -13.22 13.28 -9.29
N THR A 272 -12.71 13.49 -10.49
CA THR A 272 -13.47 13.90 -11.68
C THR A 272 -13.84 12.73 -12.61
N ALA A 273 -13.52 11.51 -12.28
CA ALA A 273 -13.93 10.31 -12.99
C ALA A 273 -15.38 9.92 -12.65
N HIS A 274 -16.07 9.26 -13.58
CA HIS A 274 -17.33 8.61 -13.26
C HIS A 274 -17.10 7.35 -12.43
N LEU A 275 -16.03 6.61 -12.71
CA LEU A 275 -15.58 5.47 -11.91
C LEU A 275 -14.07 5.24 -12.06
N CYS A 276 -13.49 4.58 -11.06
CA CYS A 276 -12.15 4.02 -11.12
C CYS A 276 -12.21 2.51 -11.36
N LEU A 277 -11.28 1.99 -12.17
CA LEU A 277 -11.16 0.57 -12.48
C LEU A 277 -9.85 0.02 -11.91
N SER A 278 -9.89 -1.14 -11.26
CA SER A 278 -8.71 -1.89 -10.83
C SER A 278 -8.80 -3.34 -11.31
N THR A 279 -7.81 -3.76 -12.10
CA THR A 279 -7.72 -5.10 -12.72
C THR A 279 -6.59 -5.93 -12.14
N SER A 280 -6.11 -5.59 -10.93
CA SER A 280 -4.97 -6.26 -10.29
C SER A 280 -5.18 -7.77 -10.15
N LEU A 281 -4.18 -8.57 -10.52
CA LEU A 281 -4.14 -10.02 -10.27
C LEU A 281 -3.64 -10.32 -8.85
N ARG A 282 -2.85 -9.40 -8.28
CA ARG A 282 -2.30 -9.50 -6.92
C ARG A 282 -2.16 -8.13 -6.30
N ASP A 283 -2.67 -8.01 -5.12
CA ASP A 283 -2.48 -6.83 -4.27
C ASP A 283 -2.68 -7.22 -2.80
N ALA A 284 -2.31 -6.35 -1.89
CA ALA A 284 -2.62 -6.52 -0.47
C ALA A 284 -3.63 -5.48 0.00
N THR A 285 -3.29 -4.21 -0.16
CA THR A 285 -4.07 -3.09 0.39
C THR A 285 -4.82 -2.32 -0.70
N GLN A 286 -4.43 -2.42 -1.96
CA GLN A 286 -5.05 -1.73 -3.11
C GLN A 286 -5.34 -0.25 -2.87
N ILE A 287 -4.30 0.57 -2.64
CA ILE A 287 -4.45 2.00 -2.33
C ILE A 287 -5.22 2.72 -3.44
N ALA A 288 -4.98 2.37 -4.71
CA ALA A 288 -5.70 2.91 -5.86
C ALA A 288 -7.22 2.61 -5.86
N VAL A 289 -7.65 1.65 -5.04
CA VAL A 289 -9.07 1.34 -4.76
C VAL A 289 -9.54 2.09 -3.52
N LEU A 290 -8.73 2.11 -2.46
CA LEU A 290 -9.10 2.73 -1.19
C LEU A 290 -9.33 4.23 -1.28
N GLU A 291 -8.44 4.95 -1.97
CA GLU A 291 -8.51 6.40 -2.05
C GLU A 291 -9.78 6.91 -2.73
N PRO A 292 -10.15 6.45 -3.94
CA PRO A 292 -11.42 6.86 -4.54
C PRO A 292 -12.64 6.39 -3.74
N LEU A 293 -12.64 5.18 -3.17
CA LEU A 293 -13.70 4.71 -2.29
C LEU A 293 -13.89 5.59 -1.06
N ALA A 294 -12.80 6.04 -0.45
CA ALA A 294 -12.83 6.93 0.72
C ALA A 294 -13.41 8.31 0.41
N ARG A 295 -13.41 8.70 -0.86
CA ARG A 295 -14.02 9.94 -1.35
C ARG A 295 -15.42 9.74 -1.95
N GLY A 296 -15.93 8.52 -1.90
CA GLY A 296 -17.24 8.15 -2.45
C GLY A 296 -17.25 8.05 -3.98
N VAL A 297 -16.10 7.97 -4.65
CA VAL A 297 -16.02 7.68 -6.09
C VAL A 297 -16.34 6.21 -6.33
N PRO A 298 -17.18 5.86 -7.30
CA PRO A 298 -17.42 4.48 -7.67
C PRO A 298 -16.14 3.76 -8.11
N VAL A 299 -15.99 2.49 -7.70
CA VAL A 299 -14.85 1.66 -8.10
C VAL A 299 -15.35 0.27 -8.50
N VAL A 300 -14.92 -0.20 -9.67
CA VAL A 300 -14.98 -1.62 -10.03
C VAL A 300 -13.60 -2.20 -9.87
N SER A 301 -13.49 -3.28 -9.10
CA SER A 301 -12.19 -3.86 -8.72
C SER A 301 -12.20 -5.37 -8.77
N THR A 302 -11.05 -5.96 -9.05
CA THR A 302 -10.83 -7.40 -8.84
C THR A 302 -10.78 -7.73 -7.35
N ARG A 303 -11.20 -8.95 -6.99
CA ARG A 303 -11.25 -9.49 -5.63
C ARG A 303 -9.88 -10.02 -5.21
N VAL A 304 -8.92 -9.11 -4.99
CA VAL A 304 -7.59 -9.45 -4.51
C VAL A 304 -7.28 -8.69 -3.22
N GLY A 305 -6.41 -9.23 -2.41
CA GLY A 305 -6.04 -8.61 -1.12
C GLY A 305 -7.25 -8.41 -0.22
N ASP A 306 -7.36 -7.21 0.35
CA ASP A 306 -8.46 -6.84 1.23
C ASP A 306 -9.69 -6.27 0.50
N ALA A 307 -9.70 -6.26 -0.85
CA ALA A 307 -10.78 -5.63 -1.62
C ALA A 307 -12.17 -6.14 -1.22
N GLY A 308 -12.35 -7.44 -1.04
CA GLY A 308 -13.61 -8.01 -0.57
C GLY A 308 -14.08 -7.46 0.78
N GLY A 309 -13.15 -7.02 1.63
CA GLY A 309 -13.46 -6.40 2.93
C GLY A 309 -13.86 -4.92 2.84
N TYR A 310 -13.55 -4.25 1.73
CA TYR A 310 -13.96 -2.86 1.48
C TYR A 310 -15.37 -2.76 0.90
N TYR A 311 -15.80 -3.80 0.19
CA TYR A 311 -17.11 -3.87 -0.43
C TYR A 311 -18.09 -4.51 0.53
N ALA A 312 -18.89 -3.68 1.20
CA ALA A 312 -20.05 -4.18 1.95
C ALA A 312 -20.98 -4.97 1.01
N ARG A 313 -21.91 -5.75 1.58
CA ARG A 313 -22.88 -6.57 0.78
C ARG A 313 -23.52 -5.78 -0.38
N ARG A 314 -23.79 -4.49 -0.18
CA ARG A 314 -24.44 -3.60 -1.17
C ARG A 314 -23.57 -3.27 -2.39
N LEU A 315 -22.24 -3.39 -2.27
CA LEU A 315 -21.28 -3.07 -3.33
C LEU A 315 -20.59 -4.32 -3.91
N ARG A 316 -20.94 -5.51 -3.47
CA ARG A 316 -20.28 -6.77 -3.88
C ARG A 316 -20.26 -6.99 -5.40
N ALA A 317 -21.29 -6.53 -6.12
CA ALA A 317 -21.39 -6.65 -7.57
C ALA A 317 -20.25 -5.93 -8.32
N PHE A 318 -19.54 -5.02 -7.64
CA PHE A 318 -18.42 -4.25 -8.21
C PHE A 318 -17.06 -4.79 -7.79
N CYS A 319 -17.00 -5.98 -7.20
CA CYS A 319 -15.80 -6.68 -6.81
C CYS A 319 -15.81 -8.07 -7.47
N VAL A 320 -15.15 -8.17 -8.61
CA VAL A 320 -15.19 -9.32 -9.52
C VAL A 320 -13.97 -10.22 -9.35
N ASP A 321 -14.01 -11.43 -9.87
CA ASP A 321 -12.86 -12.32 -9.86
C ASP A 321 -11.75 -11.80 -10.80
N PRO A 322 -10.45 -11.96 -10.43
CA PRO A 322 -9.36 -11.63 -11.33
C PRO A 322 -9.48 -12.40 -12.65
N GLN A 323 -9.17 -11.74 -13.76
CA GLN A 323 -9.26 -12.28 -15.13
C GLN A 323 -10.68 -12.46 -15.67
N ASP A 324 -11.72 -12.05 -14.95
CA ASP A 324 -13.10 -12.03 -15.46
C ASP A 324 -13.43 -10.65 -16.02
N SER A 325 -12.96 -10.38 -17.24
CA SER A 325 -13.17 -9.10 -17.93
C SER A 325 -14.65 -8.87 -18.26
N GLU A 326 -15.41 -9.94 -18.51
CA GLU A 326 -16.84 -9.85 -18.81
C GLU A 326 -17.63 -9.42 -17.58
N ALA A 327 -17.39 -10.06 -16.42
CA ALA A 327 -18.03 -9.64 -15.16
C ALA A 327 -17.66 -8.20 -14.79
N ALA A 328 -16.42 -7.77 -15.04
CA ALA A 328 -16.01 -6.40 -14.81
C ALA A 328 -16.75 -5.41 -15.73
N ALA A 329 -16.92 -5.76 -17.00
CA ALA A 329 -17.67 -4.94 -17.96
C ALA A 329 -19.15 -4.84 -17.59
N GLU A 330 -19.79 -5.96 -17.21
CA GLU A 330 -21.18 -5.96 -16.75
C GLU A 330 -21.38 -5.14 -15.47
N ALA A 331 -20.42 -5.20 -14.53
CA ALA A 331 -20.44 -4.37 -13.33
C ALA A 331 -20.39 -2.87 -13.69
N ILE A 332 -19.53 -2.48 -14.63
CA ILE A 332 -19.44 -1.10 -15.12
C ILE A 332 -20.74 -0.66 -15.79
N LEU A 333 -21.32 -1.49 -16.66
CA LEU A 333 -22.57 -1.18 -17.36
C LEU A 333 -23.74 -1.06 -16.37
N SER A 334 -23.83 -1.98 -15.41
CA SER A 334 -24.85 -1.91 -14.34
C SER A 334 -24.72 -0.63 -13.52
N LEU A 335 -23.48 -0.23 -13.20
CA LEU A 335 -23.20 1.02 -12.49
C LEU A 335 -23.66 2.22 -13.35
N ALA A 336 -23.31 2.25 -14.63
CA ALA A 336 -23.64 3.35 -15.53
C ALA A 336 -25.16 3.51 -15.72
N ASN A 337 -25.90 2.38 -15.82
CA ASN A 337 -27.36 2.37 -15.99
C ASN A 337 -28.14 2.90 -14.77
N SER A 338 -27.53 2.91 -13.59
CA SER A 338 -28.11 3.40 -12.34
C SER A 338 -27.12 4.29 -11.56
N TYR A 339 -26.44 5.16 -12.28
CA TYR A 339 -25.26 5.86 -11.81
C TYR A 339 -25.51 6.64 -10.51
N ASP A 340 -26.54 7.47 -10.45
CA ASP A 340 -26.82 8.30 -9.26
C ASP A 340 -27.10 7.44 -8.03
N ARG A 341 -27.89 6.39 -8.19
CA ARG A 341 -28.19 5.43 -7.12
C ARG A 341 -26.92 4.76 -6.57
N TYR A 342 -26.02 4.34 -7.45
CA TYR A 342 -24.77 3.72 -7.00
C TYR A 342 -23.79 4.73 -6.44
N ARG A 343 -23.73 5.92 -7.01
CA ARG A 343 -22.91 7.01 -6.48
C ARG A 343 -23.25 7.32 -5.01
N GLU A 344 -24.54 7.34 -4.67
CA GLU A 344 -25.00 7.50 -3.28
C GLU A 344 -24.57 6.36 -2.38
N ARG A 345 -24.64 5.13 -2.88
CA ARG A 345 -24.19 3.93 -2.14
C ARG A 345 -22.68 3.98 -1.87
N PHE A 346 -21.88 4.39 -2.84
CA PHE A 346 -20.44 4.55 -2.68
C PHE A 346 -20.13 5.66 -1.68
N ALA A 347 -20.81 6.79 -1.75
CA ALA A 347 -20.67 7.90 -0.80
C ALA A 347 -21.03 7.48 0.63
N ALA A 348 -22.12 6.74 0.82
CA ALA A 348 -22.50 6.21 2.13
C ALA A 348 -21.45 5.23 2.69
N ASN A 349 -20.80 4.43 1.85
CA ASN A 349 -19.74 3.50 2.26
C ASN A 349 -18.42 4.22 2.61
N ALA A 350 -18.16 5.39 2.04
CA ALA A 350 -16.94 6.16 2.25
C ALA A 350 -16.72 6.53 3.72
N HIS A 351 -17.76 6.91 4.44
CA HIS A 351 -17.68 7.26 5.86
C HIS A 351 -17.22 6.09 6.74
N GLU A 352 -17.74 4.90 6.49
CA GLU A 352 -17.32 3.70 7.23
C GLU A 352 -15.87 3.34 6.93
N LEU A 353 -15.45 3.46 5.67
CA LEU A 353 -14.08 3.22 5.26
C LEU A 353 -13.11 4.21 5.93
N LEU A 354 -13.40 5.50 5.88
CA LEU A 354 -12.60 6.54 6.53
C LEU A 354 -12.51 6.31 8.04
N ARG A 355 -13.61 5.95 8.70
CA ARG A 355 -13.61 5.63 10.13
C ARG A 355 -12.63 4.49 10.45
N ARG A 356 -12.68 3.39 9.70
CA ARG A 356 -11.74 2.24 9.89
C ARG A 356 -10.28 2.64 9.73
N HIS A 357 -9.98 3.49 8.73
CA HIS A 357 -8.62 3.95 8.49
C HIS A 357 -8.14 4.98 9.52
N ARG A 358 -9.03 5.82 10.03
CA ARG A 358 -8.74 6.72 11.16
C ARG A 358 -8.42 5.94 12.44
N ASP A 359 -9.19 4.90 12.73
CA ASP A 359 -8.90 3.99 13.85
C ASP A 359 -7.58 3.25 13.66
N GLY A 360 -7.21 2.92 12.42
CA GLY A 360 -5.91 2.35 12.09
C GLY A 360 -4.75 3.29 12.39
N ALA A 361 -4.90 4.56 12.09
CA ALA A 361 -3.91 5.58 12.43
C ALA A 361 -3.68 5.68 13.95
N ARG A 362 -4.76 5.71 14.73
CA ARG A 362 -4.70 5.66 16.20
C ARG A 362 -4.04 4.39 16.71
N ARG A 363 -4.29 3.25 16.07
CA ARG A 363 -3.66 1.98 16.43
C ARG A 363 -2.16 1.98 16.17
N LEU A 364 -1.69 2.58 15.07
CA LEU A 364 -0.26 2.71 14.79
C LEU A 364 0.44 3.46 15.93
N VAL A 365 -0.13 4.58 16.37
CA VAL A 365 0.40 5.39 17.48
C VAL A 365 0.34 4.60 18.79
N ALA A 366 -0.78 3.93 19.08
CA ALA A 366 -0.97 3.13 20.30
C ALA A 366 0.03 1.97 20.38
N VAL A 367 0.28 1.28 19.26
CA VAL A 367 1.26 0.19 19.20
C VAL A 367 2.68 0.71 19.47
N LEU A 368 3.01 1.91 19.01
CA LEU A 368 4.29 2.57 19.33
C LEU A 368 4.38 3.01 20.79
N GLY A 369 3.27 3.41 21.40
CA GLY A 369 3.19 3.89 22.80
C GLY A 369 3.06 2.77 23.85
N SER A 370 2.61 1.58 23.46
CA SER A 370 2.38 0.48 24.41
C SER A 370 3.69 -0.13 24.94
N PRO A 371 3.79 -0.47 26.25
CA PRO A 371 4.93 -1.24 26.75
C PRO A 371 5.05 -2.54 25.97
N THR A 372 6.26 -2.88 25.53
CA THR A 372 6.51 -4.13 24.84
C THR A 372 6.29 -5.31 25.77
N SER A 373 5.15 -6.00 25.65
CA SER A 373 5.13 -7.41 25.99
C SER A 373 5.99 -8.12 24.93
N PRO A 374 6.98 -8.92 25.32
CA PRO A 374 7.73 -9.71 24.35
C PRO A 374 6.74 -10.55 23.55
N PRO A 375 6.97 -10.76 22.24
CA PRO A 375 6.12 -11.63 21.45
C PRO A 375 6.05 -12.98 22.16
N ARG A 376 4.85 -13.43 22.53
CA ARG A 376 4.65 -14.76 23.09
C ARG A 376 4.91 -15.77 21.96
N TYR A 377 6.13 -16.26 21.91
CA TYR A 377 6.49 -17.43 21.11
C TYR A 377 6.14 -18.67 21.94
N GLY A 378 5.27 -19.46 21.43
CA GLY A 378 5.17 -20.81 21.92
C GLY A 378 3.86 -21.16 22.57
N ALA A 379 3.48 -22.21 22.20
CA ALA A 379 2.62 -23.31 22.53
C ALA A 379 1.61 -23.52 21.40
N SER A 380 1.87 -24.55 20.66
CA SER A 380 0.97 -25.18 19.71
C SER A 380 -0.42 -25.36 20.36
N ALA A 381 -1.30 -24.42 20.16
CA ALA A 381 -2.72 -24.68 20.25
C ALA A 381 -3.11 -25.32 18.92
N GLY A 382 -3.53 -26.56 18.98
CA GLY A 382 -3.97 -27.36 17.84
C GLY A 382 -5.01 -26.64 16.97
N PRO A 383 -5.27 -27.14 15.78
CA PRO A 383 -6.06 -26.47 14.78
C PRO A 383 -7.53 -26.38 15.19
N GLY A 384 -7.89 -25.28 15.83
CA GLY A 384 -9.28 -24.87 15.90
C GLY A 384 -9.72 -24.49 14.49
N ARG A 385 -10.47 -25.35 13.86
CA ARG A 385 -11.18 -25.07 12.61
C ARG A 385 -12.12 -23.88 12.83
N ALA A 386 -11.71 -22.68 12.41
CA ALA A 386 -12.65 -21.61 12.15
C ALA A 386 -13.10 -21.76 10.72
N GLU A 387 -14.22 -22.39 10.52
CA GLU A 387 -14.95 -22.40 9.26
C GLU A 387 -15.28 -20.97 8.86
N LEU A 388 -14.75 -20.56 7.71
CA LEU A 388 -15.24 -19.39 7.00
C LEU A 388 -16.62 -19.74 6.45
N PRO A 389 -17.67 -18.93 6.65
CA PRO A 389 -18.91 -19.15 5.95
C PRO A 389 -18.69 -18.83 4.47
N VAL A 390 -18.65 -19.89 3.68
CA VAL A 390 -18.87 -19.89 2.25
C VAL A 390 -20.38 -19.78 2.06
N THR A 391 -20.86 -18.60 1.73
CA THR A 391 -22.04 -18.35 0.85
C THR A 391 -22.07 -16.87 0.47
#